data_ae7f1712b92913e1708849b0a16b86c1
#
_entry.id   ae7f1712b92913e1708849b0a16b86c1
#
_cell.length_a   1.000
_cell.length_b   1.000
_cell.length_c   1.000
_cell.angle_alpha   90.00
_cell.angle_beta   90.00
_cell.angle_gamma   90.00
#
_symmetry.space_group_name_H-M   'P 1'
#
loop_
_entity.id
_entity.type
_entity.pdbx_description
1 polymer ?
#
loop_
_entity_poly.entity_id
_entity_poly.type
_entity_poly.pdbx_seq_one_letter_code
_entity_poly.pdbx_strand_id
1 'polypeptide(L)'
;MLNMIKMDLYRMVRTKSMYVVWIVMAAAIFFSTSMSKLDIDTMNKEAEQQQTENIAETVKPETINMGMSVFLPTQPGEKVTVFDQVYANLQAKFVALFLVIFTVLFSSADIRSGYIKNIGGQVRSRRNLIFSKASVLFVYTTVTMLLYFIIQIIAQQMYFGYLEWGNGSELLRYFGIQILLHYALVLISMAIAVVLNSNVFSMTIVICPVSYTHLTLPTT
;
A
#
# COMPACT_ATOMS: atom_id res chain seq x y z
N MET A 1 -4.39 -10.28 -28.66
CA MET A 1 -3.95 -10.03 -27.28
C MET A 1 -4.00 -8.54 -26.92
N LEU A 2 -3.38 -7.67 -27.72
CA LEU A 2 -3.32 -6.22 -27.46
C LEU A 2 -4.72 -5.56 -27.35
N ASN A 3 -5.66 -5.94 -28.20
CA ASN A 3 -7.03 -5.39 -28.14
C ASN A 3 -7.77 -5.77 -26.85
N MET A 4 -7.47 -6.93 -26.26
CA MET A 4 -8.04 -7.34 -24.98
C MET A 4 -7.48 -6.53 -23.84
N ILE A 5 -6.16 -6.30 -23.82
CA ILE A 5 -5.51 -5.43 -22.81
C ILE A 5 -6.11 -4.02 -22.89
N LYS A 6 -6.29 -3.48 -24.09
CA LYS A 6 -6.88 -2.15 -24.30
C LYS A 6 -8.32 -2.06 -23.77
N MET A 7 -9.10 -3.10 -23.99
CA MET A 7 -10.48 -3.21 -23.51
C MET A 7 -10.53 -3.33 -21.99
N ASP A 8 -9.72 -4.18 -21.39
CA ASP A 8 -9.66 -4.36 -19.93
C ASP A 8 -9.12 -3.10 -19.24
N LEU A 9 -8.13 -2.41 -19.84
CA LEU A 9 -7.62 -1.12 -19.35
C LEU A 9 -8.71 -0.05 -19.39
N TYR A 10 -9.46 0.06 -20.48
CA TYR A 10 -10.58 1.00 -20.60
C TYR A 10 -11.65 0.73 -19.53
N ARG A 11 -11.98 -0.54 -19.30
CA ARG A 11 -12.94 -0.94 -18.26
C ARG A 11 -12.43 -0.58 -16.87
N MET A 12 -11.14 -0.84 -16.59
CA MET A 12 -10.52 -0.50 -15.32
C MET A 12 -10.64 0.99 -15.03
N VAL A 13 -10.25 1.84 -15.98
CA VAL A 13 -10.31 3.32 -15.83
C VAL A 13 -11.75 3.81 -15.65
N ARG A 14 -12.74 3.14 -16.25
CA ARG A 14 -14.16 3.50 -16.10
C ARG A 14 -14.79 2.97 -14.81
N THR A 15 -14.09 2.14 -14.06
CA THR A 15 -14.60 1.55 -12.81
C THR A 15 -14.52 2.57 -11.66
N LYS A 16 -15.68 2.99 -11.14
CA LYS A 16 -15.76 3.98 -10.05
C LYS A 16 -15.00 3.54 -8.79
N SER A 17 -14.96 2.25 -8.50
CA SER A 17 -14.27 1.72 -7.32
C SER A 17 -12.75 2.01 -7.33
N MET A 18 -12.12 2.16 -8.49
CA MET A 18 -10.72 2.54 -8.60
C MET A 18 -10.46 3.92 -7.97
N TYR A 19 -11.28 4.90 -8.35
CA TYR A 19 -11.16 6.26 -7.84
C TYR A 19 -11.48 6.36 -6.35
N VAL A 20 -12.49 5.63 -5.89
CA VAL A 20 -12.85 5.56 -4.47
C VAL A 20 -11.68 5.01 -3.65
N VAL A 21 -11.06 3.92 -4.09
CA VAL A 21 -9.89 3.33 -3.43
C VAL A 21 -8.73 4.32 -3.39
N TRP A 22 -8.46 5.06 -4.46
CA TRP A 22 -7.41 6.07 -4.49
C TRP A 22 -7.67 7.26 -3.55
N ILE A 23 -8.93 7.72 -3.46
CA ILE A 23 -9.31 8.80 -2.53
C ILE A 23 -9.13 8.34 -1.07
N VAL A 24 -9.59 7.13 -0.74
CA VAL A 24 -9.44 6.58 0.62
C VAL A 24 -7.97 6.33 0.95
N MET A 25 -7.18 5.85 -0.01
CA MET A 25 -5.73 5.70 0.14
C MET A 25 -5.06 7.05 0.41
N ALA A 26 -5.41 8.09 -0.35
CA ALA A 26 -4.88 9.43 -0.11
C ALA A 26 -5.19 9.93 1.30
N ALA A 27 -6.45 9.81 1.73
CA ALA A 27 -6.85 10.19 3.09
C ALA A 27 -6.08 9.41 4.17
N ALA A 28 -5.86 8.10 3.95
CA ALA A 28 -5.09 7.27 4.87
C ALA A 28 -3.60 7.70 4.93
N ILE A 29 -3.00 8.11 3.82
CA ILE A 29 -1.62 8.61 3.78
C ILE A 29 -1.51 9.93 4.57
N PHE A 30 -2.43 10.87 4.35
CA PHE A 30 -2.45 12.13 5.11
C PHE A 30 -2.61 11.87 6.61
N PHE A 31 -3.51 10.97 6.98
CA PHE A 31 -3.69 10.58 8.38
C PHE A 31 -2.43 9.94 8.98
N SER A 32 -1.82 9.00 8.28
CA SER A 32 -0.56 8.35 8.71
C SER A 32 0.57 9.36 8.90
N THR A 33 0.75 10.27 7.94
CA THR A 33 1.79 11.31 8.02
C THR A 33 1.53 12.30 9.17
N SER A 34 0.26 12.63 9.44
CA SER A 34 -0.13 13.45 10.60
C SER A 34 0.23 12.78 11.92
N MET A 35 -0.06 11.48 12.05
CA MET A 35 0.31 10.70 13.25
C MET A 35 1.82 10.60 13.40
N SER A 36 2.56 10.33 12.34
CA SER A 36 4.03 10.30 12.37
C SER A 36 4.64 11.63 12.85
N LYS A 37 4.04 12.76 12.48
CA LYS A 37 4.48 14.06 12.98
C LYS A 37 4.23 14.21 14.47
N LEU A 38 3.06 13.82 14.97
CA LEU A 38 2.74 13.87 16.39
C LEU A 38 3.68 12.99 17.21
N ASP A 39 3.99 11.80 16.73
CA ASP A 39 4.92 10.87 17.39
C ASP A 39 6.33 11.49 17.50
N ILE A 40 6.83 12.10 16.44
CA ILE A 40 8.15 12.76 16.46
C ILE A 40 8.17 14.00 17.36
N ASP A 41 7.11 14.80 17.32
CA ASP A 41 7.01 15.98 18.20
C ASP A 41 6.96 15.58 19.69
N THR A 42 6.34 14.45 20.03
CA THR A 42 6.35 13.91 21.40
C THR A 42 7.72 13.35 21.78
N MET A 43 8.36 12.58 20.90
CA MET A 43 9.72 12.04 21.14
C MET A 43 10.75 13.16 21.33
N ASN A 44 10.66 14.24 20.56
CA ASN A 44 11.57 15.38 20.71
C ASN A 44 11.38 16.10 22.04
N LYS A 45 10.13 16.30 22.49
CA LYS A 45 9.83 16.89 23.81
C LYS A 45 10.33 16.04 24.97
N GLU A 46 10.19 14.73 24.87
CA GLU A 46 10.69 13.79 25.88
C GLU A 46 12.23 13.78 25.92
N ALA A 47 12.89 13.85 24.76
CA ALA A 47 14.35 13.95 24.70
C ALA A 47 14.88 15.27 25.30
N GLU A 48 14.19 16.40 25.08
CA GLU A 48 14.53 17.68 25.71
C GLU A 48 14.32 17.65 27.23
N GLN A 49 13.30 16.98 27.72
CA GLN A 49 13.03 16.83 29.16
C GLN A 49 14.05 15.91 29.85
N GLN A 50 14.47 14.83 29.19
CA GLN A 50 15.50 13.93 29.72
C GLN A 50 16.89 14.55 29.79
N GLN A 51 17.18 15.55 28.96
CA GLN A 51 18.43 16.34 29.10
C GLN A 51 18.42 17.28 30.31
N THR A 52 17.24 17.59 30.86
CA THR A 52 17.10 18.49 32.01
C THR A 52 16.99 17.72 33.32
N GLU A 53 16.59 16.46 33.32
CA GLU A 53 16.52 15.56 34.49
C GLU A 53 17.40 14.32 34.26
N ASN A 54 18.63 14.38 34.81
CA ASN A 54 19.42 13.16 35.05
C ASN A 54 18.73 12.33 36.15
N ILE A 55 17.85 11.39 35.83
CA ILE A 55 17.54 10.20 36.65
C ILE A 55 16.37 9.42 35.96
N ALA A 56 16.72 8.16 35.61
CA ALA A 56 15.90 6.93 35.67
C ALA A 56 14.61 6.77 34.85
N GLU A 57 14.66 5.64 34.18
CA GLU A 57 13.59 4.80 33.68
C GLU A 57 13.02 5.07 32.29
N THR A 58 13.47 4.20 31.41
CA THR A 58 12.91 3.91 30.08
C THR A 58 11.43 3.53 30.16
N VAL A 59 10.55 4.49 30.05
CA VAL A 59 9.15 4.24 29.71
C VAL A 59 9.05 4.20 28.18
N LYS A 60 8.93 3.01 27.62
CA LYS A 60 8.53 2.86 26.22
C LYS A 60 7.13 3.45 26.08
N PRO A 61 6.91 4.42 25.19
CA PRO A 61 5.55 4.88 24.93
C PRO A 61 4.72 3.71 24.40
N GLU A 62 3.64 3.36 25.07
CA GLU A 62 2.64 2.44 24.56
C GLU A 62 1.97 3.11 23.36
N THR A 63 2.49 2.84 22.17
CA THR A 63 1.81 3.17 20.94
C THR A 63 0.47 2.45 20.92
N ILE A 64 -0.62 3.16 20.75
CA ILE A 64 -1.95 2.59 20.54
C ILE A 64 -1.88 1.73 19.28
N ASN A 65 -1.65 0.44 19.46
CA ASN A 65 -1.56 -0.55 18.39
C ASN A 65 -2.97 -0.76 17.81
N MET A 66 -3.33 0.02 16.80
CA MET A 66 -4.49 -0.26 15.94
C MET A 66 -4.23 -1.43 14.97
N GLY A 67 -3.27 -2.31 15.26
CA GLY A 67 -2.90 -3.41 14.37
C GLY A 67 -2.05 -3.03 13.16
N MET A 68 -1.72 -1.75 13.01
CA MET A 68 -0.81 -1.20 12.00
C MET A 68 0.11 -0.21 12.69
N SER A 69 1.28 -0.66 13.13
CA SER A 69 2.32 0.24 13.67
C SER A 69 3.17 0.79 12.52
N VAL A 70 3.18 2.08 12.35
CA VAL A 70 4.10 2.78 11.45
C VAL A 70 5.34 3.11 12.27
N PHE A 71 6.45 2.43 12.03
CA PHE A 71 7.71 2.66 12.73
C PHE A 71 8.60 3.53 11.85
N LEU A 72 8.86 4.75 12.28
CA LEU A 72 9.82 5.63 11.61
C LEU A 72 11.25 5.26 12.07
N PRO A 73 12.19 5.06 11.15
CA PRO A 73 13.59 4.76 11.49
C PRO A 73 14.36 5.99 11.98
N THR A 74 13.76 7.19 11.96
CA THR A 74 14.39 8.46 12.33
C THR A 74 14.60 8.56 13.84
N GLN A 75 15.80 8.99 14.28
CA GLN A 75 16.13 9.19 15.68
C GLN A 75 15.58 10.54 16.22
N PRO A 76 15.38 10.66 17.56
CA PRO A 76 14.97 11.94 18.18
C PRO A 76 15.97 13.05 17.84
N GLY A 77 15.47 14.20 17.38
CA GLY A 77 16.30 15.33 16.97
C GLY A 77 16.76 15.31 15.50
N GLU A 78 16.56 14.23 14.77
CA GLU A 78 16.82 14.17 13.34
C GLU A 78 15.60 14.57 12.51
N LYS A 79 15.86 15.06 11.30
CA LYS A 79 14.78 15.40 10.37
C LYS A 79 14.29 14.17 9.63
N VAL A 80 12.98 13.97 9.60
CA VAL A 80 12.34 12.87 8.87
C VAL A 80 12.53 13.04 7.37
N THR A 81 13.15 12.07 6.74
CA THR A 81 13.31 12.07 5.28
C THR A 81 12.09 11.49 4.57
N VAL A 82 11.92 11.84 3.28
CA VAL A 82 10.90 11.22 2.42
C VAL A 82 11.09 9.70 2.35
N PHE A 83 12.37 9.25 2.37
CA PHE A 83 12.69 7.82 2.39
C PHE A 83 12.14 7.14 3.63
N ASP A 84 12.35 7.70 4.82
CA ASP A 84 11.88 7.13 6.09
C ASP A 84 10.35 6.99 6.11
N GLN A 85 9.65 8.01 5.64
CA GLN A 85 8.19 8.00 5.61
C GLN A 85 7.64 6.99 4.58
N VAL A 86 8.26 6.91 3.40
CA VAL A 86 7.90 5.91 2.38
C VAL A 86 8.19 4.51 2.89
N TYR A 87 9.34 4.31 3.52
CA TYR A 87 9.73 3.04 4.12
C TYR A 87 8.74 2.59 5.18
N ALA A 88 8.40 3.46 6.14
CA ALA A 88 7.48 3.19 7.22
C ALA A 88 6.07 2.82 6.72
N ASN A 89 5.51 3.59 5.79
CA ASN A 89 4.19 3.32 5.23
C ASN A 89 4.14 2.03 4.38
N LEU A 90 5.19 1.71 3.64
CA LEU A 90 5.27 0.47 2.87
C LEU A 90 5.48 -0.74 3.78
N GLN A 91 6.27 -0.60 4.86
CA GLN A 91 6.40 -1.62 5.91
C GLN A 91 5.07 -1.88 6.62
N ALA A 92 4.30 -0.85 6.93
CA ALA A 92 2.96 -0.95 7.49
C ALA A 92 1.93 -1.56 6.51
N LYS A 93 2.36 -1.88 5.27
CA LYS A 93 1.54 -2.51 4.22
C LYS A 93 0.26 -1.75 3.85
N PHE A 94 0.23 -0.46 4.12
CA PHE A 94 -0.89 0.41 3.80
C PHE A 94 -1.29 0.30 2.34
N VAL A 95 -0.34 0.50 1.44
CA VAL A 95 -0.59 0.47 0.00
C VAL A 95 -1.01 -0.92 -0.48
N ALA A 96 -0.42 -1.97 0.11
CA ALA A 96 -0.77 -3.36 -0.20
C ALA A 96 -2.25 -3.65 0.03
N LEU A 97 -2.82 -3.15 1.13
CA LEU A 97 -4.23 -3.32 1.46
C LEU A 97 -5.14 -2.73 0.38
N PHE A 98 -4.88 -1.50 -0.06
CA PHE A 98 -5.67 -0.85 -1.10
C PHE A 98 -5.54 -1.53 -2.47
N LEU A 99 -4.34 -1.99 -2.82
CA LEU A 99 -4.10 -2.77 -4.03
C LEU A 99 -4.88 -4.08 -4.03
N VAL A 100 -4.89 -4.80 -2.91
CA VAL A 100 -5.63 -6.06 -2.74
C VAL A 100 -7.14 -5.83 -2.86
N ILE A 101 -7.68 -4.84 -2.15
CA ILE A 101 -9.12 -4.53 -2.19
C ILE A 101 -9.57 -4.29 -3.64
N PHE A 102 -8.90 -3.41 -4.36
CA PHE A 102 -9.26 -3.14 -5.75
C PHE A 102 -9.11 -4.38 -6.63
N THR A 103 -8.01 -5.12 -6.49
CA THR A 103 -7.75 -6.31 -7.30
C THR A 103 -8.83 -7.37 -7.13
N VAL A 104 -9.27 -7.61 -5.90
CA VAL A 104 -10.36 -8.57 -5.62
C VAL A 104 -11.67 -8.07 -6.21
N LEU A 105 -12.02 -6.79 -6.02
CA LEU A 105 -13.24 -6.21 -6.58
C LEU A 105 -13.24 -6.28 -8.11
N PHE A 106 -12.16 -5.88 -8.76
CA PHE A 106 -12.03 -5.88 -10.21
C PHE A 106 -12.06 -7.31 -10.78
N SER A 107 -11.38 -8.25 -10.13
CA SER A 107 -11.31 -9.64 -10.59
C SER A 107 -12.64 -10.38 -10.44
N SER A 108 -13.34 -10.16 -9.33
CA SER A 108 -14.64 -10.80 -9.08
C SER A 108 -15.77 -10.18 -9.91
N ALA A 109 -15.70 -8.89 -10.23
CA ALA A 109 -16.70 -8.22 -11.05
C ALA A 109 -16.85 -8.86 -12.42
N ASP A 110 -15.77 -9.35 -13.02
CA ASP A 110 -15.79 -9.99 -14.32
C ASP A 110 -16.49 -11.36 -14.32
N ILE A 111 -16.40 -12.07 -13.21
CA ILE A 111 -17.07 -13.36 -13.04
C ILE A 111 -18.57 -13.13 -12.83
N ARG A 112 -18.92 -12.18 -11.94
CA ARG A 112 -20.32 -11.86 -11.58
C ARG A 112 -21.11 -11.26 -12.74
N SER A 113 -20.47 -10.40 -13.55
CA SER A 113 -21.11 -9.79 -14.72
C SER A 113 -21.33 -10.75 -15.88
N GLY A 114 -20.85 -12.00 -15.77
CA GLY A 114 -20.88 -12.96 -16.87
C GLY A 114 -19.93 -12.61 -18.04
N TYR A 115 -19.10 -11.58 -17.88
CA TYR A 115 -18.17 -11.12 -18.90
C TYR A 115 -17.25 -12.23 -19.40
N ILE A 116 -16.72 -13.06 -18.50
CA ILE A 116 -15.87 -14.19 -18.85
C ILE A 116 -16.63 -15.23 -19.66
N LYS A 117 -17.92 -15.46 -19.38
CA LYS A 117 -18.77 -16.40 -20.13
C LYS A 117 -19.01 -15.88 -21.55
N ASN A 118 -19.30 -14.59 -21.69
CA ASN A 118 -19.63 -13.99 -22.99
C ASN A 118 -18.41 -13.91 -23.92
N ILE A 119 -17.22 -13.59 -23.39
CA ILE A 119 -15.99 -13.49 -24.18
C ILE A 119 -15.31 -14.84 -24.35
N GLY A 120 -15.50 -15.78 -23.41
CA GLY A 120 -14.83 -17.07 -23.43
C GLY A 120 -15.12 -17.90 -24.68
N GLY A 121 -16.27 -17.67 -25.34
CA GLY A 121 -16.61 -18.26 -26.63
C GLY A 121 -15.97 -17.60 -27.87
N GLN A 122 -15.54 -16.34 -27.72
CA GLN A 122 -14.96 -15.57 -28.84
C GLN A 122 -13.43 -15.56 -28.84
N VAL A 123 -12.80 -15.96 -27.73
CA VAL A 123 -11.36 -15.93 -27.57
C VAL A 123 -10.75 -17.28 -27.90
N ARG A 124 -9.79 -17.30 -28.83
CA ARG A 124 -9.08 -18.50 -29.29
C ARG A 124 -8.37 -19.27 -28.15
N SER A 125 -7.99 -18.60 -27.07
CA SER A 125 -7.31 -19.21 -25.91
C SER A 125 -7.68 -18.50 -24.61
N ARG A 126 -8.19 -19.26 -23.62
CA ARG A 126 -8.52 -18.75 -22.27
C ARG A 126 -7.30 -18.18 -21.52
N ARG A 127 -6.10 -18.64 -21.85
CA ARG A 127 -4.83 -18.10 -21.30
C ARG A 127 -4.67 -16.61 -21.61
N ASN A 128 -5.09 -16.17 -22.80
CA ASN A 128 -4.99 -14.78 -23.19
C ASN A 128 -5.82 -13.83 -22.30
N LEU A 129 -6.94 -14.32 -21.75
CA LEU A 129 -7.76 -13.55 -20.78
C LEU A 129 -7.00 -13.30 -19.47
N ILE A 130 -6.34 -14.34 -18.96
CA ILE A 130 -5.57 -14.23 -17.71
C ILE A 130 -4.37 -13.29 -17.91
N PHE A 131 -3.64 -13.45 -19.01
CA PHE A 131 -2.49 -12.58 -19.33
C PHE A 131 -2.91 -11.12 -19.55
N SER A 132 -4.05 -10.88 -20.24
CA SER A 132 -4.60 -9.53 -20.41
C SER A 132 -4.87 -8.88 -19.04
N LYS A 133 -5.53 -9.62 -18.15
CA LYS A 133 -5.87 -9.14 -16.82
C LYS A 133 -4.63 -8.89 -15.96
N ALA A 134 -3.67 -9.81 -15.98
CA ALA A 134 -2.39 -9.63 -15.27
C ALA A 134 -1.63 -8.39 -15.77
N SER A 135 -1.60 -8.15 -17.08
CA SER A 135 -0.96 -6.96 -17.65
C SER A 135 -1.65 -5.67 -17.23
N VAL A 136 -2.99 -5.64 -17.19
CA VAL A 136 -3.74 -4.47 -16.72
C VAL A 136 -3.52 -4.22 -15.24
N LEU A 137 -3.47 -5.26 -14.42
CA LEU A 137 -3.16 -5.15 -12.99
C LEU A 137 -1.72 -4.69 -12.73
N PHE A 138 -0.76 -5.03 -13.61
CA PHE A 138 0.59 -4.47 -13.56
C PHE A 138 0.57 -2.95 -13.76
N VAL A 139 -0.13 -2.48 -14.78
CA VAL A 139 -0.29 -1.04 -15.02
C VAL A 139 -0.96 -0.36 -13.82
N TYR A 140 -2.03 -0.97 -13.29
CA TYR A 140 -2.71 -0.46 -12.10
C TYR A 140 -1.78 -0.35 -10.89
N THR A 141 -1.02 -1.40 -10.59
CA THR A 141 -0.06 -1.41 -9.47
C THR A 141 0.97 -0.32 -9.63
N THR A 142 1.57 -0.19 -10.82
CA THR A 142 2.59 0.83 -11.10
C THR A 142 2.02 2.24 -10.95
N VAL A 143 0.85 2.51 -11.54
CA VAL A 143 0.19 3.82 -11.44
C VAL A 143 -0.18 4.15 -10.00
N THR A 144 -0.71 3.18 -9.25
CA THR A 144 -1.08 3.37 -7.84
C THR A 144 0.14 3.64 -6.97
N MET A 145 1.25 2.94 -7.19
CA MET A 145 2.50 3.18 -6.47
C MET A 145 3.08 4.57 -6.77
N LEU A 146 3.06 5.00 -8.04
CA LEU A 146 3.48 6.35 -8.41
C LEU A 146 2.57 7.42 -7.79
N LEU A 147 1.25 7.21 -7.81
CA LEU A 147 0.29 8.10 -7.17
C LEU A 147 0.52 8.19 -5.66
N TYR A 148 0.74 7.04 -5.00
CA TYR A 148 1.13 6.98 -3.59
C TYR A 148 2.35 7.86 -3.32
N PHE A 149 3.40 7.71 -4.13
CA PHE A 149 4.65 8.45 -3.94
C PHE A 149 4.44 9.98 -4.07
N ILE A 150 3.66 10.41 -5.07
CA ILE A 150 3.32 11.83 -5.26
C ILE A 150 2.53 12.37 -4.05
N ILE A 151 1.53 11.62 -3.58
CA ILE A 151 0.71 12.03 -2.42
C ILE A 151 1.58 12.10 -1.16
N GLN A 152 2.51 11.16 -1.00
CA GLN A 152 3.43 11.15 0.14
C GLN A 152 4.34 12.39 0.17
N ILE A 153 4.87 12.81 -0.98
CA ILE A 153 5.66 14.05 -1.08
C ILE A 153 4.83 15.27 -0.67
N ILE A 154 3.58 15.35 -1.14
CA ILE A 154 2.68 16.47 -0.81
C ILE A 154 2.36 16.45 0.69
N ALA A 155 2.07 15.29 1.26
CA ALA A 155 1.79 15.15 2.69
C ALA A 155 3.01 15.54 3.54
N GLN A 156 4.21 15.09 3.15
CA GLN A 156 5.46 15.44 3.81
C GLN A 156 5.67 16.96 3.84
N GLN A 157 5.54 17.63 2.69
CA GLN A 157 5.68 19.08 2.61
C GLN A 157 4.64 19.82 3.46
N MET A 158 3.40 19.30 3.50
CA MET A 158 2.30 19.96 4.21
C MET A 158 2.43 19.85 5.73
N TYR A 159 2.84 18.69 6.26
CA TYR A 159 2.92 18.46 7.70
C TYR A 159 4.26 18.86 8.30
N PHE A 160 5.36 18.59 7.63
CA PHE A 160 6.71 18.87 8.14
C PHE A 160 7.27 20.22 7.68
N GLY A 161 6.74 20.80 6.60
CA GLY A 161 7.17 22.10 6.07
C GLY A 161 8.53 22.07 5.36
N TYR A 162 9.17 20.89 5.25
CA TYR A 162 10.44 20.69 4.56
C TYR A 162 10.42 19.39 3.75
N LEU A 163 11.32 19.30 2.79
CA LEU A 163 11.46 18.14 1.92
C LEU A 163 12.92 17.70 1.91
N GLU A 164 13.25 16.68 2.68
CA GLU A 164 14.55 16.03 2.65
C GLU A 164 14.41 14.63 2.05
N TRP A 165 15.12 14.39 0.95
CA TRP A 165 14.96 13.16 0.16
C TRP A 165 15.65 11.94 0.78
N GLY A 166 16.68 12.16 1.63
CA GLY A 166 17.59 11.10 2.05
C GLY A 166 18.47 10.61 0.89
N ASN A 167 18.80 9.34 0.89
CA ASN A 167 19.59 8.74 -0.21
C ASN A 167 18.67 8.40 -1.40
N GLY A 168 18.66 9.26 -2.43
CA GLY A 168 17.78 9.12 -3.59
C GLY A 168 18.01 7.83 -4.40
N SER A 169 19.21 7.29 -4.44
CA SER A 169 19.51 6.05 -5.15
C SER A 169 18.93 4.83 -4.43
N GLU A 170 19.01 4.81 -3.12
CA GLU A 170 18.39 3.77 -2.28
C GLU A 170 16.87 3.84 -2.33
N LEU A 171 16.30 5.05 -2.28
CA LEU A 171 14.88 5.27 -2.43
C LEU A 171 14.35 4.69 -3.76
N LEU A 172 15.03 4.99 -4.87
CA LEU A 172 14.61 4.50 -6.19
C LEU A 172 14.70 2.98 -6.30
N ARG A 173 15.79 2.41 -5.79
CA ARG A 173 16.00 0.95 -5.76
C ARG A 173 14.95 0.26 -4.89
N TYR A 174 14.72 0.76 -3.69
CA TYR A 174 13.71 0.25 -2.76
C TYR A 174 12.31 0.31 -3.37
N PHE A 175 11.95 1.46 -3.94
CA PHE A 175 10.64 1.66 -4.56
C PHE A 175 10.43 0.74 -5.78
N GLY A 176 11.43 0.54 -6.60
CA GLY A 176 11.37 -0.41 -7.73
C GLY A 176 11.14 -1.85 -7.29
N ILE A 177 11.83 -2.30 -6.22
CA ILE A 177 11.62 -3.63 -5.63
C ILE A 177 10.22 -3.75 -5.06
N GLN A 178 9.72 -2.71 -4.39
CA GLN A 178 8.38 -2.69 -3.82
C GLN A 178 7.28 -2.79 -4.89
N ILE A 179 7.44 -2.17 -6.05
CA ILE A 179 6.49 -2.34 -7.16
C ILE A 179 6.38 -3.81 -7.56
N LEU A 180 7.50 -4.53 -7.67
CA LEU A 180 7.50 -5.95 -8.03
C LEU A 180 6.85 -6.82 -6.95
N LEU A 181 7.15 -6.56 -5.67
CA LEU A 181 6.57 -7.29 -4.55
C LEU A 181 5.05 -7.07 -4.46
N HIS A 182 4.59 -5.82 -4.59
CA HIS A 182 3.17 -5.50 -4.60
C HIS A 182 2.46 -6.10 -5.82
N TYR A 183 3.11 -6.12 -6.98
CA TYR A 183 2.55 -6.79 -8.15
C TYR A 183 2.43 -8.31 -7.95
N ALA A 184 3.42 -8.97 -7.34
CA ALA A 184 3.32 -10.39 -6.99
C ALA A 184 2.13 -10.65 -6.05
N LEU A 185 1.93 -9.81 -5.02
CA LEU A 185 0.77 -9.87 -4.12
C LEU A 185 -0.55 -9.69 -4.87
N VAL A 186 -0.61 -8.75 -5.81
CA VAL A 186 -1.77 -8.50 -6.66
C VAL A 186 -2.10 -9.72 -7.54
N LEU A 187 -1.10 -10.39 -8.09
CA LEU A 187 -1.32 -11.63 -8.87
C LEU A 187 -1.87 -12.77 -8.01
N ILE A 188 -1.35 -12.94 -6.81
CA ILE A 188 -1.87 -13.93 -5.85
C ILE A 188 -3.33 -13.59 -5.48
N SER A 189 -3.61 -12.32 -5.19
CA SER A 189 -4.96 -11.84 -4.87
C SER A 189 -5.94 -12.06 -6.03
N MET A 190 -5.51 -11.80 -7.26
CA MET A 190 -6.29 -12.08 -8.47
C MET A 190 -6.61 -13.58 -8.59
N ALA A 191 -5.60 -14.45 -8.40
CA ALA A 191 -5.79 -15.90 -8.47
C ALA A 191 -6.81 -16.40 -7.44
N ILE A 192 -6.68 -15.94 -6.19
CA ILE A 192 -7.60 -16.29 -5.11
C ILE A 192 -9.02 -15.78 -5.41
N ALA A 193 -9.15 -14.55 -5.90
CA ALA A 193 -10.45 -13.97 -6.25
C ALA A 193 -11.16 -14.74 -7.36
N VAL A 194 -10.41 -15.22 -8.35
CA VAL A 194 -10.94 -16.03 -9.46
C VAL A 194 -11.37 -17.41 -8.98
N VAL A 195 -10.61 -18.06 -8.10
CA VAL A 195 -10.91 -19.41 -7.59
C VAL A 195 -12.12 -19.39 -6.65
N LEU A 196 -12.17 -18.44 -5.71
CA LEU A 196 -13.21 -18.41 -4.67
C LEU A 196 -14.54 -17.83 -5.17
N ASN A 197 -14.53 -17.05 -6.24
CA ASN A 197 -15.71 -16.38 -6.80
C ASN A 197 -16.54 -15.59 -5.77
N SER A 198 -15.93 -15.18 -4.66
CA SER A 198 -16.54 -14.43 -3.56
C SER A 198 -15.63 -13.29 -3.12
N ASN A 199 -16.16 -12.04 -3.08
CA ASN A 199 -15.37 -10.89 -2.65
C ASN A 199 -14.94 -11.02 -1.18
N VAL A 200 -15.89 -11.40 -0.32
CA VAL A 200 -15.67 -11.44 1.13
C VAL A 200 -14.60 -12.46 1.48
N PHE A 201 -14.76 -13.71 1.04
CA PHE A 201 -13.77 -14.76 1.31
C PHE A 201 -12.41 -14.45 0.70
N SER A 202 -12.39 -13.92 -0.53
CA SER A 202 -11.12 -13.57 -1.19
C SER A 202 -10.39 -12.47 -0.46
N MET A 203 -11.09 -11.40 -0.04
CA MET A 203 -10.50 -10.33 0.75
C MET A 203 -9.97 -10.85 2.09
N THR A 204 -10.77 -11.63 2.81
CA THR A 204 -10.37 -12.17 4.12
C THR A 204 -9.12 -13.03 4.01
N ILE A 205 -9.06 -13.96 3.05
CA ILE A 205 -7.92 -14.86 2.87
C ILE A 205 -6.65 -14.10 2.47
N VAL A 206 -6.76 -13.01 1.72
CA VAL A 206 -5.57 -12.24 1.32
C VAL A 206 -5.15 -11.24 2.41
N ILE A 207 -6.11 -10.59 3.07
CA ILE A 207 -5.80 -9.56 4.07
C ILE A 207 -5.30 -10.19 5.38
N CYS A 208 -5.85 -11.33 5.82
CA CYS A 208 -5.41 -11.99 7.04
C CYS A 208 -3.90 -12.23 7.09
N PRO A 209 -3.25 -12.90 6.11
CA PRO A 209 -1.80 -13.10 6.14
C PRO A 209 -1.03 -11.78 6.07
N VAL A 210 -1.52 -10.79 5.32
CA VAL A 210 -0.88 -9.47 5.23
C VAL A 210 -0.88 -8.76 6.59
N SER A 211 -1.94 -8.90 7.37
CA SER A 211 -2.04 -8.33 8.73
C SER A 211 -1.28 -9.15 9.77
N TYR A 212 -1.32 -10.48 9.68
CA TYR A 212 -0.71 -11.37 10.68
C TYR A 212 0.82 -11.29 10.75
N THR A 213 1.50 -10.95 9.67
CA THR A 213 2.95 -10.79 9.69
C THR A 213 3.44 -9.64 10.57
N HIS A 214 2.54 -8.78 11.07
CA HIS A 214 2.85 -7.77 12.08
C HIS A 214 2.72 -8.25 13.52
N LEU A 215 1.95 -9.31 13.79
CA LEU A 215 1.65 -9.77 15.13
C LEU A 215 2.62 -10.86 15.66
N THR A 216 3.47 -11.42 14.81
CA THR A 216 4.25 -12.63 15.14
C THR A 216 5.77 -12.48 15.06
N LEU A 217 6.32 -11.29 15.09
CA LEU A 217 7.75 -11.13 15.38
C LEU A 217 7.91 -10.98 16.88
N PRO A 218 8.28 -12.07 17.62
CA PRO A 218 8.74 -11.90 18.98
C PRO A 218 10.04 -11.12 18.91
N THR A 219 10.06 -9.99 19.56
CA THR A 219 11.31 -9.30 19.89
C THR A 219 12.10 -10.23 20.84
N THR A 220 13.01 -11.00 20.30
CA THR A 220 14.12 -11.60 21.04
C THR A 220 15.27 -10.63 21.07
#